data_c76dba5034cc21ac13d70a691a4faa3a
#
_entry.id   c76dba5034cc21ac13d70a691a4faa3a
#
_cell.length_a   1.000
_cell.length_b   1.000
_cell.length_c   1.000
_cell.angle_alpha   90.00
_cell.angle_beta   90.00
_cell.angle_gamma   90.00
#
_symmetry.space_group_name_H-M   'P 1'
#
loop_
_entity.id
_entity.type
_entity.pdbx_description
1 polymer ?
#
loop_
_entity_poly.entity_id
_entity_poly.type
_entity_poly.pdbx_seq_one_letter_code
_entity_poly.pdbx_strand_id
1 'polypeptide(L)'
;MKHIELQRVAPADIEARSMELIGQELGERVFPAEQLPVVKRVIHTTADFEYADNLVFSAGAVEAGIAAIRQGCTIVTDTQMAFSGVNKRVLEKFGGRAVCFMSDPDVAAEAKARGETRATVARGRAARLEGPLVLAIGNAPTALVRACELIDAGELKPALVIGVPVGFVNVVESKELLLTLDVPYIVARGRKGGSNVAAAICNAMLYQASNNARE
;
A
#
# COMPACT_ATOMS: atom_id res chain seq x y z
N MET A 1 42.19 -12.64 0.13
CA MET A 1 40.73 -12.34 0.06
C MET A 1 40.02 -13.62 -0.36
N LYS A 2 38.94 -14.00 0.32
CA LYS A 2 38.07 -15.09 -0.16
C LYS A 2 37.44 -14.63 -1.47
N HIS A 3 37.60 -15.41 -2.53
CA HIS A 3 36.92 -15.15 -3.82
C HIS A 3 35.42 -15.36 -3.60
N ILE A 4 34.66 -14.24 -3.64
CA ILE A 4 33.20 -14.26 -3.69
C ILE A 4 32.84 -14.09 -5.15
N GLU A 5 32.18 -15.07 -5.75
CA GLU A 5 31.63 -14.96 -7.09
C GLU A 5 30.36 -14.10 -7.07
N LEU A 6 30.40 -12.98 -7.77
CA LEU A 6 29.24 -12.10 -7.95
C LEU A 6 28.56 -12.44 -9.27
N GLN A 7 27.24 -12.55 -9.28
CA GLN A 7 26.47 -12.64 -10.51
C GLN A 7 26.63 -11.33 -11.30
N ARG A 8 27.03 -11.44 -12.57
CA ARG A 8 27.10 -10.30 -13.49
C ARG A 8 25.77 -10.17 -14.22
N VAL A 9 24.93 -9.25 -13.79
CA VAL A 9 23.62 -8.93 -14.39
C VAL A 9 23.69 -7.48 -14.90
N ALA A 10 23.22 -7.24 -16.12
CA ALA A 10 23.14 -5.86 -16.62
C ALA A 10 22.14 -5.04 -15.76
N PRO A 11 22.40 -3.74 -15.51
CA PRO A 11 21.53 -2.92 -14.64
C PRO A 11 20.05 -2.95 -15.04
N ALA A 12 19.75 -3.00 -16.34
CA ALA A 12 18.38 -3.08 -16.85
C ALA A 12 17.67 -4.41 -16.51
N ASP A 13 18.42 -5.48 -16.26
CA ASP A 13 17.89 -6.81 -16.06
C ASP A 13 17.82 -7.23 -14.59
N ILE A 14 18.40 -6.43 -13.66
CA ILE A 14 18.49 -6.77 -12.24
C ILE A 14 17.12 -7.04 -11.65
N GLU A 15 16.13 -6.22 -11.96
CA GLU A 15 14.79 -6.40 -11.41
C GLU A 15 14.08 -7.62 -12.00
N ALA A 16 14.19 -7.84 -13.32
CA ALA A 16 13.63 -9.02 -13.97
C ALA A 16 14.23 -10.30 -13.36
N ARG A 17 15.55 -10.30 -13.14
CA ARG A 17 16.25 -11.41 -12.49
C ARG A 17 15.78 -11.62 -11.04
N SER A 18 15.55 -10.53 -10.29
CA SER A 18 15.01 -10.63 -8.94
C SER A 18 13.60 -11.24 -8.94
N MET A 19 12.72 -10.81 -9.84
CA MET A 19 11.37 -11.36 -9.97
C MET A 19 11.36 -12.83 -10.40
N GLU A 20 12.34 -13.25 -11.19
CA GLU A 20 12.53 -14.65 -11.56
C GLU A 20 12.93 -15.47 -10.33
N LEU A 21 13.96 -15.05 -9.58
CA LEU A 21 14.42 -15.73 -8.37
C LEU A 21 13.31 -15.85 -7.32
N ILE A 22 12.54 -14.77 -7.10
CA ILE A 22 11.36 -14.79 -6.21
C ILE A 22 10.35 -15.82 -6.72
N GLY A 23 10.10 -15.87 -8.04
CA GLY A 23 9.20 -16.86 -8.61
C GLY A 23 9.66 -18.31 -8.41
N GLN A 24 10.96 -18.58 -8.53
CA GLN A 24 11.54 -19.88 -8.26
C GLN A 24 11.40 -20.29 -6.78
N GLU A 25 11.64 -19.36 -5.86
CA GLU A 25 11.56 -19.62 -4.42
C GLU A 25 10.11 -19.73 -3.91
N LEU A 26 9.14 -19.06 -4.56
CA LEU A 26 7.72 -19.27 -4.30
C LEU A 26 7.27 -20.71 -4.62
N GLY A 27 7.97 -21.40 -5.52
CA GLY A 27 7.72 -22.80 -5.85
C GLY A 27 6.34 -23.05 -6.44
N GLU A 28 5.64 -24.07 -5.90
CA GLU A 28 4.32 -24.51 -6.36
C GLU A 28 3.15 -23.67 -5.79
N ARG A 29 3.41 -22.61 -5.04
CA ARG A 29 2.35 -21.74 -4.50
C ARG A 29 1.56 -21.10 -5.64
N VAL A 30 0.25 -21.26 -5.61
CA VAL A 30 -0.67 -20.74 -6.62
C VAL A 30 -1.31 -19.46 -6.11
N PHE A 31 -1.24 -18.41 -6.91
CA PHE A 31 -1.88 -17.12 -6.66
C PHE A 31 -2.79 -16.76 -7.85
N PRO A 32 -3.89 -16.04 -7.63
CA PRO A 32 -4.60 -15.37 -8.72
C PRO A 32 -3.65 -14.50 -9.53
N ALA A 33 -3.85 -14.46 -10.86
CA ALA A 33 -2.91 -13.82 -11.78
C ALA A 33 -2.69 -12.33 -11.48
N GLU A 34 -3.72 -11.64 -11.00
CA GLU A 34 -3.70 -10.23 -10.62
C GLU A 34 -2.98 -9.97 -9.29
N GLN A 35 -2.99 -10.96 -8.36
CA GLN A 35 -2.36 -10.82 -7.04
C GLN A 35 -0.87 -11.14 -7.05
N LEU A 36 -0.43 -12.08 -7.87
CA LEU A 36 0.97 -12.51 -7.94
C LEU A 36 1.97 -11.36 -8.12
N PRO A 37 1.73 -10.36 -9.01
CA PRO A 37 2.62 -9.21 -9.13
C PRO A 37 2.73 -8.38 -7.85
N VAL A 38 1.63 -8.26 -7.08
CA VAL A 38 1.63 -7.56 -5.77
C VAL A 38 2.45 -8.33 -4.76
N VAL A 39 2.22 -9.64 -4.62
CA VAL A 39 2.97 -10.53 -3.71
C VAL A 39 4.47 -10.46 -4.03
N LYS A 40 4.86 -10.66 -5.29
CA LYS A 40 6.26 -10.58 -5.72
C LYS A 40 6.90 -9.22 -5.44
N ARG A 41 6.17 -8.12 -5.63
CA ARG A 41 6.67 -6.76 -5.36
C ARG A 41 6.92 -6.53 -3.88
N VAL A 42 6.04 -7.03 -3.00
CA VAL A 42 6.22 -6.94 -1.55
C VAL A 42 7.42 -7.78 -1.11
N ILE A 43 7.55 -9.02 -1.60
CA ILE A 43 8.73 -9.86 -1.31
C ILE A 43 10.01 -9.20 -1.83
N HIS A 44 10.00 -8.65 -3.05
CA HIS A 44 11.17 -7.93 -3.59
C HIS A 44 11.62 -6.76 -2.70
N THR A 45 10.67 -6.04 -2.10
CA THR A 45 10.96 -4.89 -1.24
C THR A 45 11.46 -5.29 0.15
N THR A 46 11.07 -6.46 0.64
CA THR A 46 11.30 -6.88 2.03
C THR A 46 12.28 -8.05 2.16
N ALA A 47 12.52 -8.80 1.09
CA ALA A 47 13.18 -10.10 1.06
C ALA A 47 12.54 -11.11 2.05
N ASP A 48 11.22 -10.98 2.30
CA ASP A 48 10.50 -11.78 3.29
C ASP A 48 9.36 -12.55 2.61
N PHE A 49 9.51 -13.88 2.53
CA PHE A 49 8.56 -14.77 1.87
C PHE A 49 7.30 -15.05 2.70
N GLU A 50 7.27 -14.71 4.00
CA GLU A 50 6.04 -14.83 4.79
C GLU A 50 4.90 -13.95 4.23
N TYR A 51 5.21 -12.91 3.45
CA TYR A 51 4.19 -12.11 2.76
C TYR A 51 3.38 -12.91 1.72
N ALA A 52 3.92 -14.02 1.22
CA ALA A 52 3.17 -14.94 0.37
C ALA A 52 1.98 -15.59 1.10
N ASP A 53 2.09 -15.75 2.42
CA ASP A 53 1.06 -16.38 3.26
C ASP A 53 0.23 -15.34 4.03
N ASN A 54 0.81 -14.17 4.30
CA ASN A 54 0.20 -13.14 5.17
C ASN A 54 -0.56 -12.04 4.41
N LEU A 55 -0.35 -11.90 3.09
CA LEU A 55 -1.13 -10.96 2.30
C LEU A 55 -2.53 -11.52 2.03
N VAL A 56 -3.53 -10.76 2.45
CA VAL A 56 -4.95 -11.07 2.26
C VAL A 56 -5.58 -10.01 1.38
N PHE A 57 -6.31 -10.45 0.38
CA PHE A 57 -7.01 -9.61 -0.59
C PHE A 57 -8.51 -9.84 -0.49
N SER A 58 -9.32 -8.80 -0.46
CA SER A 58 -10.74 -8.96 -0.72
C SER A 58 -10.97 -9.30 -2.21
N ALA A 59 -12.12 -9.87 -2.52
CA ALA A 59 -12.47 -10.17 -3.92
C ALA A 59 -12.40 -8.90 -4.77
N GLY A 60 -11.69 -8.95 -5.91
CA GLY A 60 -11.55 -7.85 -6.84
C GLY A 60 -10.71 -6.66 -6.34
N ALA A 61 -9.95 -6.79 -5.24
CA ALA A 61 -9.20 -5.68 -4.63
C ALA A 61 -8.15 -5.08 -5.57
N VAL A 62 -7.41 -5.93 -6.28
CA VAL A 62 -6.35 -5.47 -7.20
C VAL A 62 -6.97 -4.78 -8.41
N GLU A 63 -8.01 -5.34 -8.96
CA GLU A 63 -8.77 -4.77 -10.09
C GLU A 63 -9.38 -3.41 -9.70
N ALA A 64 -9.96 -3.30 -8.50
CA ALA A 64 -10.50 -2.05 -7.99
C ALA A 64 -9.41 -0.97 -7.87
N GLY A 65 -8.24 -1.34 -7.34
CA GLY A 65 -7.08 -0.45 -7.25
C GLY A 65 -6.58 0.00 -8.63
N ILE A 66 -6.45 -0.92 -9.59
CA ILE A 66 -6.04 -0.62 -10.96
C ILE A 66 -7.08 0.28 -11.66
N ALA A 67 -8.37 0.00 -11.49
CA ALA A 67 -9.44 0.82 -12.04
C ALA A 67 -9.41 2.25 -11.47
N ALA A 68 -9.22 2.39 -10.15
CA ALA A 68 -9.08 3.69 -9.51
C ALA A 68 -7.87 4.47 -10.05
N ILE A 69 -6.71 3.81 -10.23
CA ILE A 69 -5.52 4.42 -10.83
C ILE A 69 -5.82 4.94 -12.22
N ARG A 70 -6.42 4.12 -13.08
CA ARG A 70 -6.77 4.51 -14.46
C ARG A 70 -7.78 5.66 -14.53
N GLN A 71 -8.56 5.88 -13.49
CA GLN A 71 -9.48 6.99 -13.34
C GLN A 71 -8.86 8.24 -12.69
N GLY A 72 -7.54 8.25 -12.46
CA GLY A 72 -6.85 9.40 -11.90
C GLY A 72 -7.05 9.55 -10.39
N CYS A 73 -6.93 8.46 -9.64
CA CYS A 73 -7.16 8.46 -8.19
C CYS A 73 -6.19 9.35 -7.40
N THR A 74 -6.63 9.73 -6.21
CA THR A 74 -5.73 10.26 -5.17
C THR A 74 -5.29 9.12 -4.26
N ILE A 75 -3.96 8.85 -4.18
CA ILE A 75 -3.38 7.92 -3.19
C ILE A 75 -3.04 8.71 -1.93
N VAL A 76 -3.69 8.40 -0.81
CA VAL A 76 -3.43 9.04 0.48
C VAL A 76 -2.60 8.11 1.35
N THR A 77 -1.39 8.56 1.70
CA THR A 77 -0.48 7.82 2.59
C THR A 77 -0.53 8.36 4.01
N ASP A 78 -0.19 7.50 4.97
CA ASP A 78 -0.08 7.87 6.39
C ASP A 78 1.32 8.31 6.81
N THR A 79 2.32 8.21 5.92
CA THR A 79 3.70 8.63 6.16
C THR A 79 4.32 9.28 4.94
N GLN A 80 5.29 10.17 5.17
CA GLN A 80 6.12 10.74 4.11
C GLN A 80 7.00 9.68 3.43
N MET A 81 7.39 8.63 4.15
CA MET A 81 8.15 7.51 3.59
C MET A 81 7.32 6.77 2.53
N ALA A 82 6.06 6.41 2.83
CA ALA A 82 5.18 5.78 1.85
C ALA A 82 4.91 6.72 0.67
N PHE A 83 4.63 8.00 0.94
CA PHE A 83 4.46 9.04 -0.09
C PHE A 83 5.67 9.13 -1.03
N SER A 84 6.88 9.13 -0.47
CA SER A 84 8.13 9.20 -1.27
C SER A 84 8.34 7.93 -2.09
N GLY A 85 7.90 6.78 -1.58
CA GLY A 85 8.03 5.48 -2.24
C GLY A 85 7.06 5.24 -3.40
N VAL A 86 5.91 5.94 -3.45
CA VAL A 86 4.97 5.84 -4.57
C VAL A 86 5.57 6.44 -5.84
N ASN A 87 5.49 5.71 -6.96
CA ASN A 87 5.93 6.21 -8.27
C ASN A 87 4.92 7.23 -8.82
N LYS A 88 5.13 8.49 -8.41
CA LYS A 88 4.27 9.62 -8.80
C LYS A 88 4.28 9.88 -10.30
N ARG A 89 5.43 9.67 -10.97
CA ARG A 89 5.54 9.86 -12.42
C ARG A 89 4.56 8.96 -13.18
N VAL A 90 4.47 7.68 -12.81
CA VAL A 90 3.51 6.75 -13.43
C VAL A 90 2.08 7.11 -13.04
N LEU A 91 1.83 7.48 -11.79
CA LEU A 91 0.50 7.88 -11.32
C LEU A 91 -0.04 9.12 -12.06
N GLU A 92 0.82 10.12 -12.29
CA GLU A 92 0.51 11.36 -13.00
C GLU A 92 0.12 11.13 -14.47
N LYS A 93 0.61 10.07 -15.11
CA LYS A 93 0.18 9.69 -16.49
C LYS A 93 -1.30 9.36 -16.58
N PHE A 94 -1.90 8.93 -15.48
CA PHE A 94 -3.33 8.66 -15.36
C PHE A 94 -4.12 9.86 -14.80
N GLY A 95 -3.48 11.03 -14.60
CA GLY A 95 -4.09 12.19 -13.96
C GLY A 95 -4.24 12.06 -12.44
N GLY A 96 -3.66 11.01 -11.85
CA GLY A 96 -3.69 10.78 -10.41
C GLY A 96 -2.61 11.54 -9.65
N ARG A 97 -2.73 11.57 -8.34
CA ARG A 97 -1.75 12.19 -7.43
C ARG A 97 -1.60 11.42 -6.13
N ALA A 98 -0.44 11.55 -5.50
CA ALA A 98 -0.24 11.07 -4.13
C ALA A 98 -0.26 12.27 -3.16
N VAL A 99 -0.76 12.07 -1.94
CA VAL A 99 -0.77 13.08 -0.87
C VAL A 99 -0.46 12.43 0.49
N CYS A 100 0.15 13.20 1.39
CA CYS A 100 0.38 12.83 2.77
C CYS A 100 0.15 14.05 3.66
N PHE A 101 -0.93 14.06 4.42
CA PHE A 101 -1.30 15.18 5.28
C PHE A 101 -0.55 15.24 6.62
N MET A 102 0.30 14.25 6.91
CA MET A 102 0.98 14.12 8.22
C MET A 102 1.93 15.28 8.55
N SER A 103 2.46 15.95 7.53
CA SER A 103 3.39 17.07 7.69
C SER A 103 2.74 18.45 7.58
N ASP A 104 1.43 18.49 7.35
CA ASP A 104 0.70 19.75 7.21
C ASP A 104 0.63 20.47 8.57
N PRO A 105 1.09 21.73 8.67
CA PRO A 105 1.12 22.46 9.95
C PRO A 105 -0.26 22.58 10.61
N ASP A 106 -1.30 22.75 9.83
CA ASP A 106 -2.68 22.84 10.28
C ASP A 106 -3.24 21.51 10.80
N VAL A 107 -2.80 20.36 10.26
CA VAL A 107 -3.11 19.03 10.82
C VAL A 107 -2.50 18.88 12.21
N ALA A 108 -1.28 19.37 12.41
CA ALA A 108 -0.64 19.33 13.72
C ALA A 108 -1.38 20.22 14.76
N ALA A 109 -1.80 21.41 14.34
CA ALA A 109 -2.56 22.34 15.18
C ALA A 109 -3.96 21.76 15.53
N GLU A 110 -4.66 21.20 14.54
CA GLU A 110 -5.97 20.59 14.72
C GLU A 110 -5.92 19.36 15.67
N ALA A 111 -4.92 18.49 15.48
CA ALA A 111 -4.70 17.32 16.32
C ALA A 111 -4.47 17.72 17.79
N LYS A 112 -3.66 18.76 18.02
CA LYS A 112 -3.42 19.30 19.36
C LYS A 112 -4.69 19.89 19.97
N ALA A 113 -5.47 20.64 19.20
CA ALA A 113 -6.71 21.27 19.68
C ALA A 113 -7.79 20.24 20.04
N ARG A 114 -7.84 19.10 19.34
CA ARG A 114 -8.82 18.02 19.55
C ARG A 114 -8.34 16.95 20.55
N GLY A 115 -7.06 16.94 20.95
CA GLY A 115 -6.47 15.87 21.75
C GLY A 115 -6.37 14.55 20.98
N GLU A 116 -6.31 14.59 19.64
CA GLU A 116 -6.27 13.44 18.74
C GLU A 116 -4.88 13.25 18.14
N THR A 117 -4.65 12.10 17.48
CA THR A 117 -3.42 11.90 16.71
C THR A 117 -3.48 12.64 15.36
N ARG A 118 -2.32 13.05 14.83
CA ARG A 118 -2.25 13.61 13.45
C ARG A 118 -2.81 12.64 12.42
N ALA A 119 -2.63 11.35 12.64
CA ALA A 119 -3.13 10.31 11.75
C ALA A 119 -4.67 10.30 11.69
N THR A 120 -5.34 10.49 12.83
CA THR A 120 -6.81 10.60 12.92
C THR A 120 -7.31 11.81 12.13
N VAL A 121 -6.73 12.99 12.37
CA VAL A 121 -7.10 14.23 11.66
C VAL A 121 -6.85 14.14 10.16
N ALA A 122 -5.70 13.60 9.75
CA ALA A 122 -5.36 13.40 8.35
C ALA A 122 -6.39 12.53 7.61
N ARG A 123 -6.96 11.50 8.28
CA ARG A 123 -8.03 10.67 7.68
C ARG A 123 -9.34 11.44 7.49
N GLY A 124 -9.72 12.30 8.42
CA GLY A 124 -10.89 13.18 8.26
C GLY A 124 -10.76 14.12 7.05
N ARG A 125 -9.53 14.55 6.70
CA ARG A 125 -9.28 15.33 5.47
C ARG A 125 -9.36 14.48 4.22
N ALA A 126 -8.87 13.24 4.27
CA ALA A 126 -8.98 12.31 3.16
C ALA A 126 -10.44 12.07 2.75
N ALA A 127 -11.36 12.03 3.71
CA ALA A 127 -12.80 11.86 3.45
C ALA A 127 -13.45 13.02 2.66
N ARG A 128 -12.78 14.18 2.60
CA ARG A 128 -13.25 15.37 1.86
C ARG A 128 -12.67 15.48 0.45
N LEU A 129 -11.83 14.54 0.03
CA LEU A 129 -11.27 14.52 -1.31
C LEU A 129 -12.32 14.00 -2.31
N GLU A 130 -12.39 14.65 -3.45
CA GLU A 130 -13.24 14.24 -4.56
C GLU A 130 -12.52 13.22 -5.46
N GLY A 131 -13.30 12.39 -6.13
CA GLY A 131 -12.80 11.37 -7.06
C GLY A 131 -12.38 10.05 -6.40
N PRO A 132 -11.86 9.10 -7.19
CA PRO A 132 -11.43 7.80 -6.67
C PRO A 132 -10.31 7.95 -5.64
N LEU A 133 -10.42 7.24 -4.53
CA LEU A 133 -9.51 7.33 -3.40
C LEU A 133 -8.89 5.97 -3.10
N VAL A 134 -7.57 5.92 -2.99
CA VAL A 134 -6.83 4.77 -2.46
C VAL A 134 -6.16 5.17 -1.15
N LEU A 135 -6.44 4.46 -0.07
CA LEU A 135 -5.77 4.66 1.21
C LEU A 135 -4.59 3.71 1.33
N ALA A 136 -3.40 4.22 1.58
CA ALA A 136 -2.18 3.42 1.78
C ALA A 136 -1.62 3.67 3.18
N ILE A 137 -1.96 2.78 4.12
CA ILE A 137 -1.66 2.90 5.55
C ILE A 137 -0.60 1.88 5.91
N GLY A 138 0.64 2.35 6.11
CA GLY A 138 1.80 1.51 6.36
C GLY A 138 2.40 1.63 7.76
N ASN A 139 1.95 2.59 8.58
CA ASN A 139 2.58 2.83 9.88
C ASN A 139 1.59 2.95 11.03
N ALA A 140 0.53 3.76 10.90
CA ALA A 140 -0.31 4.14 12.02
C ALA A 140 -1.57 3.27 12.16
N PRO A 141 -1.67 2.35 13.16
CA PRO A 141 -2.90 1.61 13.43
C PRO A 141 -4.10 2.53 13.69
N THR A 142 -3.87 3.66 14.37
CA THR A 142 -4.92 4.66 14.63
C THR A 142 -5.47 5.29 13.37
N ALA A 143 -4.65 5.44 12.30
CA ALA A 143 -5.12 5.90 11.00
C ALA A 143 -6.02 4.85 10.34
N LEU A 144 -5.68 3.56 10.50
CA LEU A 144 -6.47 2.46 9.95
C LEU A 144 -7.81 2.32 10.68
N VAL A 145 -7.81 2.36 12.02
CA VAL A 145 -9.03 2.34 12.83
C VAL A 145 -9.94 3.51 12.43
N ARG A 146 -9.39 4.74 12.34
CA ARG A 146 -10.20 5.90 11.93
C ARG A 146 -10.76 5.78 10.53
N ALA A 147 -10.00 5.21 9.59
CA ALA A 147 -10.52 4.91 8.26
C ALA A 147 -11.69 3.91 8.32
N CYS A 148 -11.57 2.85 9.10
CA CYS A 148 -12.64 1.88 9.31
C CYS A 148 -13.92 2.52 9.89
N GLU A 149 -13.79 3.37 10.92
CA GLU A 149 -14.92 4.09 11.52
C GLU A 149 -15.66 4.97 10.48
N LEU A 150 -14.92 5.71 9.66
CA LEU A 150 -15.49 6.57 8.63
C LEU A 150 -16.14 5.77 7.50
N ILE A 151 -15.60 4.60 7.16
CA ILE A 151 -16.16 3.69 6.16
C ILE A 151 -17.47 3.10 6.69
N ASP A 152 -17.48 2.60 7.92
CA ASP A 152 -18.66 2.02 8.56
C ASP A 152 -19.79 3.06 8.70
N ALA A 153 -19.45 4.30 9.03
CA ALA A 153 -20.39 5.42 9.08
C ALA A 153 -20.88 5.89 7.69
N GLY A 154 -20.33 5.36 6.59
CA GLY A 154 -20.65 5.79 5.22
C GLY A 154 -20.07 7.16 4.83
N GLU A 155 -19.22 7.75 5.68
CA GLU A 155 -18.58 9.05 5.48
C GLU A 155 -17.35 8.99 4.57
N LEU A 156 -16.78 7.79 4.36
CA LEU A 156 -15.60 7.55 3.53
C LEU A 156 -15.86 6.33 2.64
N LYS A 157 -15.67 6.49 1.32
CA LYS A 157 -15.88 5.44 0.32
C LYS A 157 -14.63 5.27 -0.54
N PRO A 158 -13.56 4.67 -0.02
CA PRO A 158 -12.35 4.45 -0.81
C PRO A 158 -12.58 3.35 -1.85
N ALA A 159 -11.95 3.48 -3.01
CA ALA A 159 -11.89 2.43 -4.01
C ALA A 159 -11.03 1.24 -3.55
N LEU A 160 -10.05 1.49 -2.67
CA LEU A 160 -9.19 0.47 -2.08
C LEU A 160 -8.58 0.97 -0.77
N VAL A 161 -8.49 0.08 0.22
CA VAL A 161 -7.69 0.30 1.45
C VAL A 161 -6.52 -0.69 1.48
N ILE A 162 -5.29 -0.17 1.46
CA ILE A 162 -4.06 -0.92 1.73
C ILE A 162 -3.77 -0.78 3.22
N GLY A 163 -4.13 -1.80 4.00
CA GLY A 163 -4.01 -1.82 5.46
C GLY A 163 -2.83 -2.66 5.91
N VAL A 164 -1.63 -2.08 5.89
CA VAL A 164 -0.38 -2.79 6.18
C VAL A 164 0.48 -2.08 7.24
N PRO A 165 -0.11 -1.54 8.33
CA PRO A 165 0.70 -0.95 9.39
C PRO A 165 1.62 -2.00 10.01
N VAL A 166 2.83 -1.58 10.42
CA VAL A 166 3.80 -2.41 11.14
C VAL A 166 3.82 -2.06 12.61
N GLY A 167 4.00 -3.04 13.50
CA GLY A 167 4.20 -2.76 14.92
C GLY A 167 3.56 -3.78 15.87
N PHE A 168 3.38 -3.36 17.13
CA PHE A 168 3.02 -4.27 18.22
C PHE A 168 1.73 -3.87 18.96
N VAL A 169 1.39 -2.57 19.01
CA VAL A 169 0.23 -2.07 19.75
C VAL A 169 -0.92 -1.78 18.78
N ASN A 170 -2.03 -2.48 18.92
CA ASN A 170 -3.25 -2.36 18.12
C ASN A 170 -3.04 -2.56 16.59
N VAL A 171 -1.90 -3.12 16.18
CA VAL A 171 -1.59 -3.35 14.76
C VAL A 171 -2.44 -4.48 14.21
N VAL A 172 -2.46 -5.62 14.90
CA VAL A 172 -3.24 -6.79 14.49
C VAL A 172 -4.73 -6.46 14.54
N GLU A 173 -5.19 -5.87 15.63
CA GLU A 173 -6.58 -5.51 15.87
C GLU A 173 -7.11 -4.55 14.80
N SER A 174 -6.32 -3.55 14.42
CA SER A 174 -6.70 -2.59 13.37
C SER A 174 -6.86 -3.24 12.00
N LYS A 175 -6.05 -4.25 11.69
CA LYS A 175 -6.13 -5.01 10.45
C LYS A 175 -7.32 -5.96 10.44
N GLU A 176 -7.53 -6.70 11.53
CA GLU A 176 -8.69 -7.58 11.67
C GLU A 176 -10.00 -6.76 11.60
N LEU A 177 -10.02 -5.51 12.13
CA LEU A 177 -11.17 -4.62 11.98
C LEU A 177 -11.45 -4.32 10.51
N LEU A 178 -10.43 -4.00 9.70
CA LEU A 178 -10.61 -3.73 8.26
C LEU A 178 -11.19 -4.95 7.53
N LEU A 179 -10.80 -6.17 7.92
CA LEU A 179 -11.30 -7.41 7.29
C LEU A 179 -12.81 -7.64 7.51
N THR A 180 -13.44 -6.93 8.46
CA THR A 180 -14.88 -7.04 8.72
C THR A 180 -15.74 -6.12 7.86
N LEU A 181 -15.12 -5.19 7.11
CA LEU A 181 -15.83 -4.17 6.35
C LEU A 181 -16.06 -4.59 4.90
N ASP A 182 -17.16 -4.14 4.33
CA ASP A 182 -17.49 -4.31 2.92
C ASP A 182 -16.84 -3.19 2.07
N VAL A 183 -15.53 -3.28 1.91
CA VAL A 183 -14.70 -2.36 1.11
C VAL A 183 -13.56 -3.16 0.47
N PRO A 184 -13.11 -2.83 -0.75
CA PRO A 184 -11.91 -3.47 -1.29
C PRO A 184 -10.69 -3.21 -0.41
N TYR A 185 -9.97 -4.28 -0.04
CA TYR A 185 -8.77 -4.17 0.80
C TYR A 185 -7.64 -5.10 0.38
N ILE A 186 -6.41 -4.68 0.71
CA ILE A 186 -5.20 -5.51 0.74
C ILE A 186 -4.57 -5.34 2.12
N VAL A 187 -4.42 -6.44 2.86
CA VAL A 187 -3.94 -6.45 4.25
C VAL A 187 -2.75 -7.40 4.39
N ALA A 188 -1.71 -6.98 5.08
CA ALA A 188 -0.69 -7.90 5.59
C ALA A 188 -1.07 -8.32 7.02
N ARG A 189 -1.64 -9.50 7.21
CA ARG A 189 -2.05 -10.00 8.53
C ARG A 189 -0.89 -10.10 9.51
N GLY A 190 -1.19 -10.03 10.78
CA GLY A 190 -0.20 -10.06 11.84
C GLY A 190 0.54 -8.73 12.01
N ARG A 191 1.78 -8.77 12.52
CA ARG A 191 2.53 -7.57 12.92
C ARG A 191 3.39 -6.96 11.81
N LYS A 192 3.67 -7.71 10.74
CA LYS A 192 4.49 -7.28 9.61
C LYS A 192 3.75 -6.29 8.73
N GLY A 193 4.49 -5.39 8.11
CA GLY A 193 3.99 -4.34 7.25
C GLY A 193 5.04 -3.25 7.10
N GLY A 194 4.60 -2.03 6.86
CA GLY A 194 5.48 -0.87 6.78
C GLY A 194 5.15 0.08 5.64
N SER A 195 5.69 1.28 5.72
CA SER A 195 5.56 2.29 4.67
C SER A 195 6.11 1.82 3.32
N ASN A 196 7.20 1.04 3.34
CA ASN A 196 7.79 0.41 2.15
C ASN A 196 6.85 -0.63 1.54
N VAL A 197 6.16 -1.42 2.37
CA VAL A 197 5.16 -2.41 1.92
C VAL A 197 3.96 -1.71 1.30
N ALA A 198 3.44 -0.65 1.93
CA ALA A 198 2.34 0.14 1.38
C ALA A 198 2.69 0.73 0.01
N ALA A 199 3.88 1.34 -0.13
CA ALA A 199 4.37 1.87 -1.40
C ALA A 199 4.59 0.77 -2.44
N ALA A 200 5.11 -0.39 -2.04
CA ALA A 200 5.32 -1.54 -2.93
C ALA A 200 4.00 -2.05 -3.53
N ILE A 201 2.94 -2.15 -2.72
CA ILE A 201 1.60 -2.55 -3.19
C ILE A 201 1.05 -1.51 -4.18
N CYS A 202 1.14 -0.21 -3.86
CA CYS A 202 0.75 0.86 -4.78
C CYS A 202 1.49 0.74 -6.12
N ASN A 203 2.82 0.59 -6.08
CA ASN A 203 3.64 0.50 -7.29
C ASN A 203 3.36 -0.76 -8.11
N ALA A 204 3.06 -1.89 -7.47
CA ALA A 204 2.67 -3.11 -8.18
C ALA A 204 1.42 -2.88 -9.04
N MET A 205 0.41 -2.20 -8.50
CA MET A 205 -0.81 -1.87 -9.23
C MET A 205 -0.58 -0.78 -10.29
N LEU A 206 0.27 0.22 -10.02
CA LEU A 206 0.67 1.25 -10.99
C LEU A 206 1.34 0.62 -12.21
N TYR A 207 2.25 -0.33 -12.01
CA TYR A 207 2.94 -1.02 -13.10
C TYR A 207 1.99 -1.92 -13.89
N GLN A 208 1.06 -2.60 -13.23
CA GLN A 208 0.01 -3.35 -13.92
C GLN A 208 -0.91 -2.43 -14.73
N ALA A 209 -1.31 -1.27 -14.18
CA ALA A 209 -2.15 -0.30 -14.87
C ALA A 209 -1.49 0.28 -16.14
N SER A 210 -0.15 0.43 -16.12
CA SER A 210 0.67 1.01 -17.20
C SER A 210 1.30 -0.04 -18.13
N ASN A 211 0.88 -1.32 -18.07
CA ASN A 211 1.50 -2.41 -18.80
C ASN A 211 3.02 -2.51 -18.56
N ASN A 212 3.44 -2.34 -17.30
CA ASN A 212 4.82 -2.34 -16.82
C ASN A 212 5.69 -1.16 -17.32
N ALA A 213 5.11 -0.11 -17.89
CA ALA A 213 5.83 1.13 -18.15
C ALA A 213 6.13 1.84 -16.81
N ARG A 214 7.42 2.08 -16.53
CA ARG A 214 7.92 2.63 -15.25
C ARG A 214 8.45 4.05 -15.37
N GLU A 215 8.57 4.54 -16.57
CA GLU A 215 9.05 5.88 -16.93
C GLU A 215 7.92 6.80 -17.39
#